data_604321b9b7decc7e34a99c9dd1a7c082
#
_entry.id   604321b9b7decc7e34a99c9dd1a7c082
#
_cell.length_a   1.000
_cell.length_b   1.000
_cell.length_c   1.000
_cell.angle_alpha   90.00
_cell.angle_beta   90.00
_cell.angle_gamma   90.00
#
_symmetry.space_group_name_H-M   'P 1'
#
loop_
_entity.id
_entity.type
_entity.pdbx_description
1 polymer ?
#
loop_
_entity_poly.entity_id
_entity_poly.type
_entity_poly.pdbx_seq_one_letter_code
_entity_poly.pdbx_strand_id
1 'polypeptide(L)'
;SAASDVYKRQAAIQINDTHPSMVIPELIRLLGEHGISFDEAVQIVTDTCAYTNHTILAEALEKWPRHYLDTVVPQLMPIIEKLDSIAKTRTTDPSLAVIDQNQVVHMAHMDIHFSHSTNGVATLHTQILKESELAGFYQLYPNKFNNKTNGITFRRWLLKCNPALTYEIESLIGSDFKKDASELKKLLNYTDDAEVLKKLSCIKKTNKEALASWLEDKQGIKLNTNAMFSIQSKRLHEYKRQQLNLLFLIHEYLEIKAGHTPATPLVSIFGAKAAPAYIIAKDIIHSLLTLSQVISADSEVSRYLQLAFVENYNVSVSYTHLTLPTKLEV
;
A
#
# COMPACT_ATOMS: atom_id res chain seq x y z
N SER A 1 30.49 20.01 18.64
CA SER A 1 30.18 20.66 19.92
C SER A 1 28.98 19.96 20.56
N ALA A 2 28.85 19.99 21.88
CA ALA A 2 27.75 19.36 22.62
C ALA A 2 26.35 19.78 22.15
N ALA A 3 26.20 21.00 21.62
CA ALA A 3 24.94 21.48 21.06
C ALA A 3 24.54 20.72 19.78
N SER A 4 25.49 20.42 18.88
CA SER A 4 25.18 19.67 17.64
C SER A 4 24.74 18.22 17.93
N ASP A 5 25.29 17.59 18.98
CA ASP A 5 24.91 16.23 19.36
C ASP A 5 23.54 16.14 20.04
N VAL A 6 23.11 17.22 20.70
CA VAL A 6 21.76 17.29 21.28
C VAL A 6 20.71 17.38 20.17
N TYR A 7 20.92 18.19 19.12
CA TYR A 7 19.98 18.31 18.01
C TYR A 7 19.85 17.02 17.20
N LYS A 8 20.94 16.31 16.95
CA LYS A 8 20.94 15.00 16.23
C LYS A 8 20.07 13.94 16.93
N ARG A 9 19.92 14.02 18.26
CA ARG A 9 19.10 13.09 19.06
C ARG A 9 17.65 13.54 19.25
N GLN A 10 17.33 14.79 18.92
CA GLN A 10 15.99 15.38 19.13
C GLN A 10 15.15 15.48 17.87
N ALA A 11 15.75 15.43 16.69
CA ALA A 11 15.06 15.49 15.42
C ALA A 11 15.18 14.15 14.68
N ALA A 12 14.06 13.62 14.21
CA ALA A 12 14.00 12.44 13.37
C ALA A 12 13.10 12.74 12.17
N ILE A 13 13.61 12.55 10.96
CA ILE A 13 12.90 12.75 9.72
C ILE A 13 12.73 11.40 9.04
N GLN A 14 11.48 10.96 8.88
CA GLN A 14 11.15 9.74 8.17
C GLN A 14 10.79 10.07 6.72
N ILE A 15 11.63 9.65 5.77
CA ILE A 15 11.38 9.72 4.34
C ILE A 15 10.45 8.54 4.00
N ASN A 16 9.18 8.87 3.82
CA ASN A 16 8.12 7.88 3.59
C ASN A 16 7.97 7.63 2.08
N ASP A 17 8.62 6.58 1.57
CA ASP A 17 8.90 6.36 0.17
C ASP A 17 9.79 7.48 -0.43
N THR A 18 9.92 7.52 -1.75
CA THR A 18 10.77 8.51 -2.43
C THR A 18 10.11 9.88 -2.64
N HIS A 19 8.83 10.02 -2.32
CA HIS A 19 8.10 11.27 -2.56
C HIS A 19 8.71 12.50 -1.85
N PRO A 20 9.16 12.41 -0.57
CA PRO A 20 9.79 13.54 0.10
C PRO A 20 11.33 13.53 0.04
N SER A 21 11.98 12.82 -0.88
CA SER A 21 13.46 12.69 -0.95
C SER A 21 14.18 14.04 -1.04
N MET A 22 13.53 15.07 -1.60
CA MET A 22 14.09 16.41 -1.67
C MET A 22 14.34 17.07 -0.30
N VAL A 23 13.85 16.48 0.79
CA VAL A 23 14.20 16.91 2.16
C VAL A 23 15.72 16.85 2.40
N ILE A 24 16.42 15.90 1.79
CA ILE A 24 17.88 15.75 1.96
C ILE A 24 18.63 16.98 1.43
N PRO A 25 18.57 17.31 0.13
CA PRO A 25 19.31 18.48 -0.38
C PRO A 25 18.75 19.80 0.17
N GLU A 26 17.45 19.92 0.43
CA GLU A 26 16.87 21.15 0.95
C GLU A 26 17.30 21.41 2.41
N LEU A 27 17.34 20.39 3.26
CA LEU A 27 17.83 20.54 4.63
C LEU A 27 19.31 20.92 4.65
N ILE A 28 20.15 20.34 3.77
CA ILE A 28 21.56 20.74 3.60
C ILE A 28 21.67 22.21 3.19
N ARG A 29 20.83 22.66 2.26
CA ARG A 29 20.78 24.06 1.82
C ARG A 29 20.44 25.01 2.97
N LEU A 30 19.38 24.69 3.71
CA LEU A 30 18.93 25.48 4.86
C LEU A 30 19.98 25.54 5.99
N LEU A 31 20.62 24.41 6.31
CA LEU A 31 21.71 24.37 7.28
C LEU A 31 22.88 25.25 6.84
N GLY A 32 23.21 25.26 5.54
CA GLY A 32 24.22 26.15 4.95
C GLY A 32 23.88 27.64 5.11
N GLU A 33 22.61 28.04 4.93
CA GLU A 33 22.13 29.42 5.20
C GLU A 33 22.31 29.82 6.67
N HIS A 34 22.31 28.87 7.59
CA HIS A 34 22.58 29.08 9.01
C HIS A 34 24.07 28.93 9.38
N GLY A 35 24.97 28.90 8.41
CA GLY A 35 26.41 28.91 8.63
C GLY A 35 27.00 27.52 8.95
N ILE A 36 26.25 26.43 8.78
CA ILE A 36 26.78 25.08 8.92
C ILE A 36 27.53 24.71 7.64
N SER A 37 28.73 24.14 7.81
CA SER A 37 29.52 23.68 6.67
C SER A 37 28.83 22.57 5.90
N PHE A 38 29.12 22.41 4.60
CA PHE A 38 28.49 21.39 3.77
C PHE A 38 28.68 19.96 4.35
N ASP A 39 29.90 19.64 4.74
CA ASP A 39 30.22 18.30 5.26
C ASP A 39 29.50 18.02 6.61
N GLU A 40 29.42 19.01 7.48
CA GLU A 40 28.66 18.91 8.71
C GLU A 40 27.16 18.80 8.46
N ALA A 41 26.62 19.56 7.49
CA ALA A 41 25.22 19.48 7.09
C ALA A 41 24.87 18.09 6.53
N VAL A 42 25.72 17.50 5.68
CA VAL A 42 25.55 16.13 5.17
C VAL A 42 25.55 15.13 6.32
N GLN A 43 26.41 15.28 7.31
CA GLN A 43 26.44 14.39 8.46
C GLN A 43 25.17 14.53 9.32
N ILE A 44 24.72 15.77 9.59
CA ILE A 44 23.48 16.05 10.33
C ILE A 44 22.29 15.40 9.63
N VAL A 45 22.16 15.60 8.33
CA VAL A 45 21.07 15.03 7.51
C VAL A 45 21.11 13.50 7.52
N THR A 46 22.29 12.92 7.35
CA THR A 46 22.46 11.46 7.39
C THR A 46 22.06 10.87 8.74
N ASP A 47 22.40 11.52 9.85
CA ASP A 47 22.09 11.06 11.22
C ASP A 47 20.62 11.28 11.59
N THR A 48 19.94 12.20 10.91
CA THR A 48 18.56 12.62 11.22
C THR A 48 17.53 11.90 10.35
N CYS A 49 17.87 11.59 9.09
CA CYS A 49 16.95 10.99 8.13
C CYS A 49 16.97 9.46 8.19
N ALA A 50 15.78 8.87 8.03
CA ALA A 50 15.59 7.44 7.81
C ALA A 50 14.66 7.24 6.61
N TYR A 51 14.94 6.24 5.77
CA TYR A 51 14.18 5.95 4.56
C TYR A 51 13.34 4.69 4.72
N THR A 52 12.04 4.78 4.41
CA THR A 52 11.14 3.64 4.29
C THR A 52 10.80 3.40 2.83
N ASN A 53 11.18 2.25 2.29
CA ASN A 53 10.77 1.82 0.96
C ASN A 53 9.43 1.07 1.02
N HIS A 54 8.49 1.43 0.13
CA HIS A 54 7.17 0.78 0.00
C HIS A 54 6.98 -0.01 -1.29
N THR A 55 7.93 0.03 -2.21
CA THR A 55 7.82 -0.62 -3.52
C THR A 55 8.97 -1.56 -3.80
N ILE A 56 8.68 -2.64 -4.54
CA ILE A 56 9.69 -3.57 -5.08
C ILE A 56 9.82 -3.47 -6.60
N LEU A 57 9.00 -2.63 -7.26
CA LEU A 57 9.06 -2.46 -8.70
C LEU A 57 10.08 -1.38 -9.05
N ALA A 58 11.12 -1.75 -9.79
CA ALA A 58 12.16 -0.83 -10.23
C ALA A 58 11.60 0.39 -11.00
N GLU A 59 10.54 0.18 -11.78
CA GLU A 59 9.82 1.24 -12.50
C GLU A 59 9.07 2.22 -11.59
N ALA A 60 8.73 1.81 -10.37
CA ALA A 60 8.06 2.64 -9.38
C ALA A 60 9.04 3.35 -8.43
N LEU A 61 10.34 3.06 -8.51
CA LEU A 61 11.37 3.85 -7.85
C LEU A 61 11.52 5.17 -8.58
N GLU A 62 11.18 6.25 -7.89
CA GLU A 62 11.10 7.59 -8.46
C GLU A 62 12.47 8.08 -8.94
N LYS A 63 12.51 8.53 -10.17
CA LYS A 63 13.70 9.09 -10.82
C LYS A 63 13.33 10.20 -11.79
N TRP A 64 14.14 11.22 -11.87
CA TRP A 64 13.87 12.41 -12.64
C TRP A 64 15.02 12.77 -13.57
N PRO A 65 14.76 13.11 -14.85
CA PRO A 65 15.75 13.72 -15.69
C PRO A 65 16.32 14.99 -15.04
N ARG A 66 17.62 15.14 -15.03
CA ARG A 66 18.32 16.28 -14.41
C ARG A 66 17.74 17.63 -14.84
N HIS A 67 17.47 17.80 -16.14
CA HIS A 67 16.96 19.07 -16.67
C HIS A 67 15.60 19.49 -16.12
N TYR A 68 14.79 18.56 -15.61
CA TYR A 68 13.56 18.90 -14.87
C TYR A 68 13.88 19.54 -13.53
N LEU A 69 14.86 18.98 -12.82
CA LEU A 69 15.28 19.50 -11.52
C LEU A 69 16.04 20.83 -11.67
N ASP A 70 16.86 20.99 -12.71
CA ASP A 70 17.52 22.26 -13.07
C ASP A 70 16.47 23.37 -13.31
N THR A 71 15.29 23.03 -13.81
CA THR A 71 14.22 23.98 -14.08
C THR A 71 13.37 24.28 -12.84
N VAL A 72 13.01 23.24 -12.08
CA VAL A 72 12.02 23.34 -10.98
C VAL A 72 12.68 23.72 -9.65
N VAL A 73 13.87 23.19 -9.38
CA VAL A 73 14.62 23.38 -8.13
C VAL A 73 16.10 23.67 -8.39
N PRO A 74 16.44 24.69 -9.20
CA PRO A 74 17.82 24.96 -9.61
C PRO A 74 18.78 25.16 -8.43
N GLN A 75 18.29 25.66 -7.30
CA GLN A 75 19.07 25.88 -6.08
C GLN A 75 19.53 24.58 -5.41
N LEU A 76 18.87 23.45 -5.68
CA LEU A 76 19.21 22.15 -5.08
C LEU A 76 20.19 21.34 -5.93
N MET A 77 20.25 21.58 -7.24
CA MET A 77 21.10 20.80 -8.15
C MET A 77 22.58 20.82 -7.79
N PRO A 78 23.21 21.97 -7.43
CA PRO A 78 24.62 21.98 -6.99
C PRO A 78 24.86 21.12 -5.74
N ILE A 79 23.87 21.00 -4.86
CA ILE A 79 23.93 20.16 -3.66
C ILE A 79 23.82 18.69 -4.08
N ILE A 80 22.87 18.34 -4.93
CA ILE A 80 22.67 16.97 -5.44
C ILE A 80 23.93 16.48 -6.17
N GLU A 81 24.58 17.33 -6.97
CA GLU A 81 25.85 17.01 -7.64
C GLU A 81 26.99 16.71 -6.65
N LYS A 82 27.09 17.50 -5.57
CA LYS A 82 28.06 17.23 -4.52
C LYS A 82 27.75 15.93 -3.77
N LEU A 83 26.47 15.65 -3.49
CA LEU A 83 26.02 14.39 -2.90
C LEU A 83 26.34 13.20 -3.82
N ASP A 84 26.12 13.31 -5.13
CA ASP A 84 26.51 12.30 -6.12
C ASP A 84 28.00 12.07 -6.12
N SER A 85 28.80 13.14 -6.07
CA SER A 85 30.27 13.03 -5.98
C SER A 85 30.69 12.27 -4.73
N ILE A 86 30.08 12.53 -3.57
CA ILE A 86 30.34 11.79 -2.34
C ILE A 86 29.91 10.31 -2.50
N ALA A 87 28.73 10.04 -3.05
CA ALA A 87 28.24 8.67 -3.27
C ALA A 87 29.24 7.87 -4.15
N LYS A 88 29.77 8.47 -5.20
CA LYS A 88 30.78 7.86 -6.08
C LYS A 88 32.12 7.57 -5.41
N THR A 89 32.45 8.23 -4.31
CA THR A 89 33.65 7.85 -3.52
C THR A 89 33.42 6.62 -2.64
N ARG A 90 32.17 6.26 -2.37
CA ARG A 90 31.81 5.14 -1.48
C ARG A 90 31.71 3.80 -2.20
N THR A 91 31.58 3.82 -3.53
CA THR A 91 31.43 2.61 -4.35
C THR A 91 31.96 2.86 -5.76
N THR A 92 32.51 1.80 -6.37
CA THR A 92 32.92 1.80 -7.80
C THR A 92 31.79 1.30 -8.71
N ASP A 93 30.67 0.84 -8.14
CA ASP A 93 29.52 0.39 -8.91
C ASP A 93 28.69 1.60 -9.41
N PRO A 94 28.69 1.88 -10.71
CA PRO A 94 27.98 3.03 -11.27
C PRO A 94 26.45 2.91 -11.16
N SER A 95 25.92 1.70 -10.94
CA SER A 95 24.49 1.50 -10.78
C SER A 95 23.95 2.05 -9.45
N LEU A 96 24.82 2.36 -8.49
CA LEU A 96 24.47 2.92 -7.20
C LEU A 96 24.64 4.44 -7.11
N ALA A 97 25.01 5.10 -8.22
CA ALA A 97 25.16 6.54 -8.28
C ALA A 97 23.82 7.26 -8.03
N VAL A 98 23.87 8.47 -7.45
CA VAL A 98 22.70 9.34 -7.33
C VAL A 98 22.29 9.90 -8.69
N ILE A 99 23.29 10.32 -9.50
CA ILE A 99 23.09 10.75 -10.89
C ILE A 99 23.75 9.71 -11.78
N ASP A 100 22.97 9.06 -12.62
CA ASP A 100 23.44 8.04 -13.54
C ASP A 100 24.09 8.64 -14.81
N GLN A 101 24.65 7.78 -15.65
CA GLN A 101 25.29 8.18 -16.90
C GLN A 101 24.35 8.85 -17.92
N ASN A 102 23.03 8.65 -17.78
CA ASN A 102 21.99 9.25 -18.61
C ASN A 102 21.48 10.57 -18.04
N GLN A 103 22.16 11.12 -17.02
CA GLN A 103 21.75 12.35 -16.33
C GLN A 103 20.35 12.22 -15.70
N VAL A 104 20.03 11.06 -15.15
CA VAL A 104 18.82 10.81 -14.37
C VAL A 104 19.18 10.76 -12.90
N VAL A 105 18.44 11.50 -12.08
CA VAL A 105 18.60 11.56 -10.62
C VAL A 105 17.70 10.52 -9.96
N HIS A 106 18.28 9.61 -9.21
CA HIS A 106 17.59 8.51 -8.52
C HIS A 106 17.30 8.88 -7.08
N MET A 107 16.02 9.07 -6.73
CA MET A 107 15.59 9.49 -5.40
C MET A 107 15.96 8.46 -4.33
N ALA A 108 15.64 7.19 -4.55
CA ALA A 108 15.96 6.12 -3.58
C ALA A 108 17.47 5.99 -3.34
N HIS A 109 18.31 6.19 -4.36
CA HIS A 109 19.77 6.14 -4.19
C HIS A 109 20.26 7.25 -3.24
N MET A 110 19.75 8.47 -3.43
CA MET A 110 20.03 9.59 -2.53
C MET A 110 19.57 9.30 -1.11
N ASP A 111 18.35 8.77 -0.94
CA ASP A 111 17.79 8.42 0.36
C ASP A 111 18.65 7.38 1.09
N ILE A 112 19.10 6.32 0.39
CA ILE A 112 19.90 5.25 1.00
C ILE A 112 21.31 5.74 1.35
N HIS A 113 21.95 6.51 0.47
CA HIS A 113 23.28 7.04 0.74
C HIS A 113 23.31 7.97 1.95
N PHE A 114 22.28 8.83 2.10
CA PHE A 114 22.27 9.96 3.05
C PHE A 114 21.19 9.83 4.13
N SER A 115 20.89 8.61 4.54
CA SER A 115 20.13 8.30 5.75
C SER A 115 20.86 7.30 6.62
N HIS A 116 20.51 7.22 7.91
CA HIS A 116 21.12 6.24 8.83
C HIS A 116 20.44 4.86 8.76
N SER A 117 19.22 4.79 8.21
CA SER A 117 18.42 3.57 8.22
C SER A 117 17.57 3.48 6.96
N THR A 118 17.46 2.27 6.41
CA THR A 118 16.58 1.93 5.29
C THR A 118 15.75 0.72 5.70
N ASN A 119 14.42 0.82 5.67
CA ASN A 119 13.57 -0.30 6.00
C ASN A 119 12.58 -0.66 4.89
N GLY A 120 12.33 -1.95 4.76
CA GLY A 120 11.14 -2.48 4.10
C GLY A 120 9.96 -2.54 5.07
N VAL A 121 8.77 -2.87 4.55
CA VAL A 121 7.50 -2.79 5.29
C VAL A 121 6.84 -4.14 5.57
N ALA A 122 7.50 -5.23 5.24
CA ALA A 122 7.18 -6.61 5.60
C ALA A 122 8.44 -7.46 5.52
N THR A 123 8.49 -8.60 6.22
CA THR A 123 9.67 -9.47 6.22
C THR A 123 10.05 -9.91 4.81
N LEU A 124 9.09 -10.43 4.04
CA LEU A 124 9.33 -10.83 2.65
C LEU A 124 9.74 -9.64 1.77
N HIS A 125 9.10 -8.49 1.91
CA HIS A 125 9.45 -7.28 1.17
C HIS A 125 10.90 -6.87 1.45
N THR A 126 11.30 -6.84 2.72
CA THR A 126 12.67 -6.49 3.12
C THR A 126 13.69 -7.50 2.60
N GLN A 127 13.34 -8.78 2.55
CA GLN A 127 14.19 -9.82 1.98
C GLN A 127 14.38 -9.59 0.47
N ILE A 128 13.33 -9.33 -0.28
CA ILE A 128 13.41 -9.01 -1.72
C ILE A 128 14.29 -7.78 -1.96
N LEU A 129 14.14 -6.72 -1.15
CA LEU A 129 15.01 -5.53 -1.25
C LEU A 129 16.48 -5.89 -1.09
N LYS A 130 16.83 -6.74 -0.11
CA LYS A 130 18.20 -7.15 0.18
C LYS A 130 18.81 -8.07 -0.87
N GLU A 131 18.00 -8.97 -1.44
CA GLU A 131 18.47 -10.03 -2.33
C GLU A 131 18.38 -9.66 -3.81
N SER A 132 17.50 -8.71 -4.17
CA SER A 132 17.20 -8.35 -5.56
C SER A 132 17.29 -6.84 -5.77
N GLU A 133 16.26 -6.08 -5.46
CA GLU A 133 16.05 -4.71 -5.93
C GLU A 133 17.11 -3.72 -5.45
N LEU A 134 17.60 -3.87 -4.22
CA LEU A 134 18.60 -3.00 -3.61
C LEU A 134 19.83 -3.80 -3.13
N ALA A 135 20.10 -4.95 -3.77
CA ALA A 135 21.18 -5.86 -3.36
C ALA A 135 22.55 -5.16 -3.33
N GLY A 136 22.88 -4.33 -4.30
CA GLY A 136 24.11 -3.54 -4.31
C GLY A 136 24.23 -2.59 -3.12
N PHE A 137 23.14 -1.92 -2.78
CA PHE A 137 23.09 -1.08 -1.57
C PHE A 137 23.17 -1.88 -0.28
N TYR A 138 22.56 -3.06 -0.24
CA TYR A 138 22.68 -3.94 0.93
C TYR A 138 24.12 -4.43 1.12
N GLN A 139 24.83 -4.74 0.05
CA GLN A 139 26.26 -5.08 0.13
C GLN A 139 27.11 -3.90 0.64
N LEU A 140 26.79 -2.67 0.19
CA LEU A 140 27.52 -1.47 0.61
C LEU A 140 27.20 -1.05 2.05
N TYR A 141 25.93 -1.19 2.47
CA TYR A 141 25.43 -0.73 3.77
C TYR A 141 24.59 -1.79 4.51
N PRO A 142 25.15 -2.97 4.84
CA PRO A 142 24.35 -4.06 5.40
C PRO A 142 23.65 -3.70 6.71
N ASN A 143 24.25 -2.84 7.51
CA ASN A 143 23.74 -2.42 8.81
C ASN A 143 22.59 -1.38 8.73
N LYS A 144 22.38 -0.74 7.58
CA LYS A 144 21.26 0.19 7.39
C LYS A 144 19.93 -0.52 7.17
N PHE A 145 19.94 -1.73 6.60
CA PHE A 145 18.74 -2.44 6.17
C PHE A 145 18.08 -3.19 7.31
N ASN A 146 16.83 -2.84 7.58
CA ASN A 146 16.01 -3.50 8.59
C ASN A 146 14.55 -3.63 8.15
N ASN A 147 13.75 -4.38 8.92
CA ASN A 147 12.33 -4.54 8.66
C ASN A 147 11.49 -3.81 9.69
N LYS A 148 10.48 -3.08 9.22
CA LYS A 148 9.40 -2.51 10.03
C LYS A 148 8.08 -2.91 9.40
N THR A 149 7.54 -4.05 9.80
CA THR A 149 6.26 -4.54 9.27
C THR A 149 5.16 -3.51 9.49
N ASN A 150 4.40 -3.23 8.43
CA ASN A 150 3.24 -2.36 8.53
C ASN A 150 2.29 -2.87 9.60
N GLY A 151 1.91 -1.99 10.52
CA GLY A 151 0.90 -2.29 11.52
C GLY A 151 -0.50 -2.05 10.99
N ILE A 152 -1.45 -2.88 11.44
CA ILE A 152 -2.88 -2.59 11.34
C ILE A 152 -3.45 -2.34 12.72
N THR A 153 -4.29 -1.32 12.83
CA THR A 153 -5.00 -1.03 14.07
C THR A 153 -6.21 -1.94 14.18
N PHE A 154 -6.06 -3.13 14.77
CA PHE A 154 -7.18 -4.08 14.87
C PHE A 154 -8.35 -3.53 15.70
N ARG A 155 -8.13 -2.58 16.62
CA ARG A 155 -9.20 -1.83 17.29
C ARG A 155 -10.15 -1.17 16.29
N ARG A 156 -9.61 -0.62 15.18
CA ARG A 156 -10.43 -0.06 14.10
C ARG A 156 -10.98 -1.18 13.21
N TRP A 157 -10.12 -2.04 12.71
CA TRP A 157 -10.44 -3.00 11.64
C TRP A 157 -11.14 -4.27 12.11
N LEU A 158 -11.20 -4.53 13.44
CA LEU A 158 -11.97 -5.60 14.04
C LEU A 158 -13.00 -5.03 15.01
N LEU A 159 -12.56 -4.41 16.12
CA LEU A 159 -13.47 -4.08 17.23
C LEU A 159 -14.55 -3.07 16.81
N LYS A 160 -14.20 -2.05 16.04
CA LYS A 160 -15.15 -1.02 15.58
C LYS A 160 -15.91 -1.44 14.32
N CYS A 161 -15.22 -2.09 13.35
CA CYS A 161 -15.83 -2.42 12.06
C CYS A 161 -16.77 -3.60 12.13
N ASN A 162 -16.57 -4.53 13.08
CA ASN A 162 -17.35 -5.75 13.22
C ASN A 162 -17.66 -6.05 14.68
N PRO A 163 -18.57 -5.27 15.32
CA PRO A 163 -18.92 -5.45 16.73
C PRO A 163 -19.49 -6.83 17.03
N ALA A 164 -20.27 -7.39 16.11
CA ALA A 164 -20.86 -8.72 16.28
C ALA A 164 -19.78 -9.82 16.32
N LEU A 165 -18.78 -9.75 15.43
CA LEU A 165 -17.64 -10.65 15.47
C LEU A 165 -16.79 -10.44 16.73
N THR A 166 -16.58 -9.19 17.13
CA THR A 166 -15.86 -8.85 18.36
C THR A 166 -16.51 -9.48 19.59
N TYR A 167 -17.83 -9.37 19.70
CA TYR A 167 -18.59 -9.96 20.79
C TYR A 167 -18.48 -11.50 20.81
N GLU A 168 -18.60 -12.15 19.63
CA GLU A 168 -18.46 -13.60 19.54
C GLU A 168 -17.05 -14.05 19.94
N ILE A 169 -15.99 -13.37 19.47
CA ILE A 169 -14.62 -13.65 19.90
C ILE A 169 -14.47 -13.50 21.41
N GLU A 170 -15.00 -12.41 21.98
CA GLU A 170 -14.93 -12.17 23.43
C GLU A 170 -15.65 -13.26 24.26
N SER A 171 -16.76 -13.77 23.76
CA SER A 171 -17.50 -14.87 24.40
C SER A 171 -16.73 -16.20 24.39
N LEU A 172 -15.85 -16.41 23.37
CA LEU A 172 -15.10 -17.65 23.22
C LEU A 172 -13.78 -17.65 23.98
N ILE A 173 -13.03 -16.54 23.93
CA ILE A 173 -11.64 -16.46 24.43
C ILE A 173 -11.40 -15.38 25.47
N GLY A 174 -12.42 -14.63 25.89
CA GLY A 174 -12.29 -13.51 26.82
C GLY A 174 -11.82 -12.22 26.16
N SER A 175 -11.58 -11.18 26.95
CA SER A 175 -11.32 -9.81 26.45
C SER A 175 -9.83 -9.47 26.21
N ASP A 176 -8.91 -10.36 26.58
CA ASP A 176 -7.46 -10.07 26.59
C ASP A 176 -6.91 -9.81 25.18
N PHE A 177 -7.51 -10.40 24.14
CA PHE A 177 -7.14 -10.13 22.74
C PHE A 177 -7.27 -8.65 22.36
N LYS A 178 -8.07 -7.87 23.07
CA LYS A 178 -8.20 -6.41 22.83
C LYS A 178 -6.92 -5.64 23.17
N LYS A 179 -6.07 -6.21 24.02
CA LYS A 179 -4.78 -5.65 24.43
C LYS A 179 -3.61 -6.36 23.73
N ASP A 180 -3.72 -7.67 23.58
CA ASP A 180 -2.73 -8.54 22.94
C ASP A 180 -3.39 -9.37 21.85
N ALA A 181 -3.14 -9.00 20.58
CA ALA A 181 -3.70 -9.70 19.43
C ALA A 181 -3.22 -11.16 19.31
N SER A 182 -2.13 -11.56 19.97
CA SER A 182 -1.65 -12.95 19.97
C SER A 182 -2.63 -13.91 20.63
N GLU A 183 -3.49 -13.42 21.51
CA GLU A 183 -4.57 -14.17 22.16
C GLU A 183 -5.60 -14.72 21.18
N LEU A 184 -5.72 -14.10 19.98
CA LEU A 184 -6.60 -14.61 18.91
C LEU A 184 -6.23 -16.04 18.47
N LYS A 185 -4.99 -16.51 18.74
CA LYS A 185 -4.60 -17.90 18.47
C LYS A 185 -5.45 -18.91 19.23
N LYS A 186 -6.07 -18.54 20.36
CA LYS A 186 -6.99 -19.40 21.11
C LYS A 186 -8.23 -19.81 20.30
N LEU A 187 -8.57 -19.04 19.24
CA LEU A 187 -9.66 -19.39 18.33
C LEU A 187 -9.40 -20.68 17.54
N LEU A 188 -8.15 -21.11 17.42
CA LEU A 188 -7.81 -22.39 16.79
C LEU A 188 -8.48 -23.60 17.50
N ASN A 189 -8.85 -23.46 18.78
CA ASN A 189 -9.55 -24.51 19.51
C ASN A 189 -11.01 -24.70 19.04
N TYR A 190 -11.54 -23.81 18.21
CA TYR A 190 -12.93 -23.80 17.74
C TYR A 190 -13.07 -24.01 16.24
N THR A 191 -12.00 -24.46 15.56
CA THR A 191 -11.99 -24.63 14.09
C THR A 191 -13.03 -25.62 13.59
N ASP A 192 -13.37 -26.64 14.41
CA ASP A 192 -14.32 -27.72 14.09
C ASP A 192 -15.62 -27.62 14.89
N ASP A 193 -15.82 -26.53 15.64
CA ASP A 193 -17.05 -26.31 16.41
C ASP A 193 -18.18 -25.82 15.50
N ALA A 194 -19.17 -26.70 15.26
CA ALA A 194 -20.27 -26.43 14.35
C ALA A 194 -21.14 -25.23 14.78
N GLU A 195 -21.33 -25.01 16.07
CA GLU A 195 -22.13 -23.88 16.57
C GLU A 195 -21.39 -22.57 16.40
N VAL A 196 -20.08 -22.55 16.64
CA VAL A 196 -19.21 -21.37 16.36
C VAL A 196 -19.19 -21.05 14.88
N LEU A 197 -18.99 -22.05 14.01
CA LEU A 197 -18.99 -21.87 12.56
C LEU A 197 -20.33 -21.33 12.04
N LYS A 198 -21.45 -21.81 12.59
CA LYS A 198 -22.78 -21.31 12.27
C LYS A 198 -22.97 -19.86 12.69
N LYS A 199 -22.54 -19.46 13.87
CA LYS A 199 -22.59 -18.07 14.34
C LYS A 199 -21.74 -17.15 13.45
N LEU A 200 -20.50 -17.55 13.11
CA LEU A 200 -19.65 -16.80 12.19
C LEU A 200 -20.31 -16.62 10.82
N SER A 201 -20.97 -17.65 10.30
CA SER A 201 -21.73 -17.57 9.04
C SER A 201 -22.90 -16.58 9.13
N CYS A 202 -23.64 -16.56 10.26
CA CYS A 202 -24.69 -15.58 10.49
C CYS A 202 -24.15 -14.15 10.53
N ILE A 203 -23.06 -13.91 11.28
CA ILE A 203 -22.42 -12.60 11.38
C ILE A 203 -21.99 -12.10 9.97
N LYS A 204 -21.36 -12.99 9.21
CA LYS A 204 -20.94 -12.67 7.82
C LYS A 204 -22.14 -12.34 6.93
N LYS A 205 -23.23 -13.07 7.04
CA LYS A 205 -24.47 -12.82 6.29
C LYS A 205 -25.06 -11.46 6.63
N THR A 206 -25.17 -11.12 7.90
CA THR A 206 -25.67 -9.82 8.36
C THR A 206 -24.81 -8.65 7.82
N ASN A 207 -23.49 -8.80 7.83
CA ASN A 207 -22.60 -7.79 7.28
C ASN A 207 -22.75 -7.63 5.76
N LYS A 208 -22.98 -8.72 5.01
CA LYS A 208 -23.29 -8.66 3.59
C LYS A 208 -24.60 -7.93 3.29
N GLU A 209 -25.63 -8.22 4.08
CA GLU A 209 -26.94 -7.57 3.97
C GLU A 209 -26.83 -6.07 4.26
N ALA A 210 -26.08 -5.68 5.29
CA ALA A 210 -25.81 -4.27 5.59
C ALA A 210 -25.09 -3.54 4.46
N LEU A 211 -24.06 -4.18 3.86
CA LEU A 211 -23.37 -3.62 2.70
C LEU A 211 -24.28 -3.50 1.49
N ALA A 212 -25.10 -4.52 1.21
CA ALA A 212 -26.04 -4.51 0.10
C ALA A 212 -27.07 -3.38 0.24
N SER A 213 -27.64 -3.23 1.44
CA SER A 213 -28.60 -2.15 1.75
C SER A 213 -27.93 -0.77 1.58
N TRP A 214 -26.70 -0.61 2.07
CA TRP A 214 -25.96 0.66 1.90
C TRP A 214 -25.71 1.02 0.43
N LEU A 215 -25.35 0.02 -0.42
CA LEU A 215 -25.14 0.25 -1.85
C LEU A 215 -26.46 0.55 -2.58
N GLU A 216 -27.56 -0.11 -2.20
CA GLU A 216 -28.89 0.18 -2.74
C GLU A 216 -29.30 1.63 -2.38
N ASP A 217 -29.15 2.04 -1.14
CA ASP A 217 -29.49 3.38 -0.68
C ASP A 217 -28.64 4.48 -1.34
N LYS A 218 -27.34 4.23 -1.57
CA LYS A 218 -26.41 5.24 -2.08
C LYS A 218 -26.30 5.29 -3.58
N GLN A 219 -26.42 4.16 -4.25
CA GLN A 219 -26.15 4.02 -5.68
C GLN A 219 -27.26 3.30 -6.45
N GLY A 220 -28.33 2.84 -5.79
CA GLY A 220 -29.41 2.07 -6.43
C GLY A 220 -28.99 0.66 -6.86
N ILE A 221 -27.85 0.15 -6.39
CA ILE A 221 -27.30 -1.14 -6.79
C ILE A 221 -27.83 -2.24 -5.86
N LYS A 222 -28.61 -3.16 -6.39
CA LYS A 222 -29.12 -4.33 -5.67
C LYS A 222 -28.18 -5.52 -5.82
N LEU A 223 -27.69 -6.06 -4.69
CA LEU A 223 -26.78 -7.20 -4.68
C LEU A 223 -27.45 -8.47 -4.16
N ASN A 224 -27.07 -9.61 -4.74
CA ASN A 224 -27.45 -10.92 -4.27
C ASN A 224 -26.61 -11.30 -3.02
N THR A 225 -27.14 -11.16 -1.82
CA THR A 225 -26.44 -11.45 -0.55
C THR A 225 -26.16 -12.95 -0.30
N ASN A 226 -26.77 -13.86 -1.09
CA ASN A 226 -26.46 -15.29 -1.06
C ASN A 226 -25.26 -15.66 -1.94
N ALA A 227 -24.78 -14.73 -2.80
CA ALA A 227 -23.63 -14.91 -3.63
C ALA A 227 -22.31 -14.87 -2.83
N MET A 228 -21.22 -15.37 -3.39
CA MET A 228 -19.87 -15.12 -2.92
C MET A 228 -19.49 -13.65 -3.20
N PHE A 229 -19.06 -12.91 -2.17
CA PHE A 229 -18.57 -11.54 -2.34
C PHE A 229 -17.05 -11.55 -2.52
N SER A 230 -16.58 -11.01 -3.64
CA SER A 230 -15.17 -10.73 -3.92
C SER A 230 -14.97 -9.21 -3.90
N ILE A 231 -14.13 -8.71 -2.99
CA ILE A 231 -13.94 -7.28 -2.79
C ILE A 231 -12.50 -6.90 -3.09
N GLN A 232 -12.31 -6.01 -4.08
CA GLN A 232 -11.01 -5.41 -4.39
C GLN A 232 -11.04 -3.91 -4.07
N SER A 233 -10.63 -3.59 -2.84
CA SER A 233 -10.68 -2.24 -2.28
C SER A 233 -9.25 -1.69 -2.16
N LYS A 234 -8.76 -1.09 -3.24
CA LYS A 234 -7.39 -0.57 -3.38
C LYS A 234 -7.38 0.63 -4.34
N ARG A 235 -6.48 1.61 -4.13
CA ARG A 235 -6.20 2.62 -5.16
C ARG A 235 -5.92 1.93 -6.47
N LEU A 236 -6.47 2.46 -7.58
CA LEU A 236 -6.28 1.85 -8.88
C LEU A 236 -4.85 2.10 -9.36
N HIS A 237 -4.19 1.00 -9.73
CA HIS A 237 -2.84 1.03 -10.28
C HIS A 237 -2.58 -0.28 -11.04
N GLU A 238 -1.81 -0.23 -12.12
CA GLU A 238 -1.53 -1.40 -12.97
C GLU A 238 -0.96 -2.57 -12.16
N TYR A 239 0.02 -2.34 -11.26
CA TYR A 239 0.62 -3.39 -10.45
C TYR A 239 -0.34 -4.04 -9.43
N LYS A 240 -1.46 -3.39 -9.11
CA LYS A 240 -2.52 -3.95 -8.25
C LYS A 240 -3.50 -4.84 -9.02
N ARG A 241 -3.33 -4.91 -10.33
CA ARG A 241 -3.97 -5.89 -11.22
C ARG A 241 -5.50 -5.86 -11.24
N GLN A 242 -6.12 -4.66 -11.08
CA GLN A 242 -7.57 -4.53 -11.28
C GLN A 242 -7.98 -4.91 -12.72
N GLN A 243 -7.14 -4.58 -13.72
CA GLN A 243 -7.38 -5.01 -15.11
C GLN A 243 -7.37 -6.55 -15.28
N LEU A 244 -6.54 -7.27 -14.52
CA LEU A 244 -6.55 -8.74 -14.56
C LEU A 244 -7.85 -9.29 -13.98
N ASN A 245 -8.36 -8.68 -12.89
CA ASN A 245 -9.66 -9.03 -12.33
C ASN A 245 -10.82 -8.67 -13.28
N LEU A 246 -10.72 -7.54 -13.99
CA LEU A 246 -11.67 -7.18 -15.06
C LEU A 246 -11.69 -8.25 -16.16
N LEU A 247 -10.52 -8.71 -16.63
CA LEU A 247 -10.44 -9.77 -17.66
C LEU A 247 -11.02 -11.10 -17.16
N PHE A 248 -10.80 -11.44 -15.88
CA PHE A 248 -11.43 -12.59 -15.25
C PHE A 248 -12.97 -12.47 -15.28
N LEU A 249 -13.53 -11.31 -14.94
CA LEU A 249 -14.97 -11.08 -14.94
C LEU A 249 -15.56 -11.12 -16.36
N ILE A 250 -14.82 -10.68 -17.37
CA ILE A 250 -15.20 -10.84 -18.79
C ILE A 250 -15.21 -12.33 -19.17
N HIS A 251 -14.21 -13.08 -18.72
CA HIS A 251 -14.16 -14.53 -18.94
C HIS A 251 -15.38 -15.23 -18.31
N GLU A 252 -15.68 -14.93 -17.03
CA GLU A 252 -16.85 -15.49 -16.35
C GLU A 252 -18.17 -15.14 -17.07
N TYR A 253 -18.29 -13.90 -17.58
CA TYR A 253 -19.43 -13.50 -18.38
C TYR A 253 -19.59 -14.39 -19.62
N LEU A 254 -18.50 -14.60 -20.36
CA LEU A 254 -18.49 -15.43 -21.58
C LEU A 254 -18.75 -16.90 -21.29
N GLU A 255 -18.21 -17.45 -20.21
CA GLU A 255 -18.48 -18.83 -19.77
C GLU A 255 -19.95 -19.04 -19.43
N ILE A 256 -20.56 -18.09 -18.71
CA ILE A 256 -21.99 -18.16 -18.40
C ILE A 256 -22.83 -18.09 -19.70
N LYS A 257 -22.46 -17.24 -20.66
CA LYS A 257 -23.12 -17.18 -21.98
C LYS A 257 -22.95 -18.47 -22.78
N ALA A 258 -21.87 -19.20 -22.59
CA ALA A 258 -21.63 -20.51 -23.17
C ALA A 258 -22.37 -21.66 -22.45
N GLY A 259 -23.10 -21.35 -21.37
CA GLY A 259 -23.87 -22.34 -20.58
C GLY A 259 -23.12 -22.91 -19.39
N HIS A 260 -21.88 -22.48 -19.10
CA HIS A 260 -21.10 -22.92 -17.95
C HIS A 260 -21.44 -22.06 -16.71
N THR A 261 -22.53 -22.40 -16.04
CA THR A 261 -22.99 -21.64 -14.86
C THR A 261 -22.24 -22.04 -13.59
N PRO A 262 -21.76 -21.06 -12.77
CA PRO A 262 -21.09 -21.37 -11.52
C PRO A 262 -22.06 -21.96 -10.49
N ALA A 263 -21.58 -22.88 -9.65
CA ALA A 263 -22.35 -23.47 -8.57
C ALA A 263 -22.78 -22.44 -7.50
N THR A 264 -21.99 -21.41 -7.31
CA THR A 264 -22.27 -20.28 -6.40
C THR A 264 -22.16 -18.98 -7.17
N PRO A 265 -23.20 -18.13 -7.18
CA PRO A 265 -23.12 -16.82 -7.82
C PRO A 265 -21.99 -15.96 -7.22
N LEU A 266 -21.43 -15.08 -8.05
CA LEU A 266 -20.35 -14.17 -7.70
C LEU A 266 -20.82 -12.71 -7.72
N VAL A 267 -20.54 -11.97 -6.66
CA VAL A 267 -20.65 -10.50 -6.63
C VAL A 267 -19.25 -9.94 -6.47
N SER A 268 -18.76 -9.25 -7.49
CA SER A 268 -17.48 -8.56 -7.46
C SER A 268 -17.69 -7.07 -7.14
N ILE A 269 -17.00 -6.58 -6.11
CA ILE A 269 -17.13 -5.20 -5.64
C ILE A 269 -15.76 -4.53 -5.72
N PHE A 270 -15.69 -3.42 -6.47
CA PHE A 270 -14.49 -2.60 -6.57
C PHE A 270 -14.65 -1.31 -5.79
N GLY A 271 -13.63 -0.97 -5.00
CA GLY A 271 -13.51 0.33 -4.36
C GLY A 271 -12.15 0.94 -4.71
N ALA A 272 -12.13 1.95 -5.57
CA ALA A 272 -10.89 2.53 -6.04
C ALA A 272 -11.02 4.02 -6.35
N LYS A 273 -9.87 4.69 -6.43
CA LYS A 273 -9.70 6.04 -6.99
C LYS A 273 -8.47 6.05 -7.87
N ALA A 274 -8.53 6.78 -8.98
CA ALA A 274 -7.40 7.05 -9.87
C ALA A 274 -6.88 8.48 -9.66
N ALA A 275 -5.58 8.68 -9.81
CA ALA A 275 -5.02 10.03 -9.92
C ALA A 275 -5.55 10.71 -11.21
N PRO A 276 -5.83 12.03 -11.20
CA PRO A 276 -6.44 12.72 -12.35
C PRO A 276 -5.64 12.58 -13.65
N ALA A 277 -4.30 12.56 -13.57
CA ALA A 277 -3.41 12.45 -14.73
C ALA A 277 -3.17 10.98 -15.17
N TYR A 278 -3.61 9.99 -14.39
CA TYR A 278 -3.34 8.57 -14.69
C TYR A 278 -4.41 8.00 -15.63
N ILE A 279 -4.21 8.18 -16.94
CA ILE A 279 -5.18 7.86 -17.98
C ILE A 279 -5.57 6.39 -17.96
N ILE A 280 -4.61 5.46 -17.98
CA ILE A 280 -4.86 4.00 -17.97
C ILE A 280 -5.71 3.59 -16.75
N ALA A 281 -5.47 4.18 -15.59
CA ALA A 281 -6.28 3.91 -14.40
C ALA A 281 -7.74 4.34 -14.60
N LYS A 282 -7.98 5.47 -15.26
CA LYS A 282 -9.34 5.93 -15.59
C LYS A 282 -10.01 5.03 -16.63
N ASP A 283 -9.26 4.55 -17.60
CA ASP A 283 -9.76 3.62 -18.62
C ASP A 283 -10.16 2.27 -18.00
N ILE A 284 -9.40 1.78 -17.01
CA ILE A 284 -9.77 0.57 -16.26
C ILE A 284 -11.06 0.80 -15.46
N ILE A 285 -11.24 1.96 -14.80
CA ILE A 285 -12.50 2.29 -14.12
C ILE A 285 -13.66 2.33 -15.13
N HIS A 286 -13.48 3.00 -16.26
CA HIS A 286 -14.49 3.08 -17.30
C HIS A 286 -14.88 1.69 -17.82
N SER A 287 -13.92 0.82 -18.05
CA SER A 287 -14.15 -0.56 -18.48
C SER A 287 -14.91 -1.39 -17.43
N LEU A 288 -14.60 -1.23 -16.14
CA LEU A 288 -15.34 -1.86 -15.04
C LEU A 288 -16.79 -1.38 -14.99
N LEU A 289 -17.02 -0.08 -15.13
CA LEU A 289 -18.37 0.49 -15.15
C LEU A 289 -19.17 0.01 -16.38
N THR A 290 -18.55 -0.04 -17.54
CA THR A 290 -19.17 -0.55 -18.78
C THR A 290 -19.53 -2.03 -18.61
N LEU A 291 -18.62 -2.86 -18.11
CA LEU A 291 -18.91 -4.28 -17.87
C LEU A 291 -20.03 -4.47 -16.85
N SER A 292 -20.08 -3.64 -15.79
CA SER A 292 -21.18 -3.64 -14.82
C SER A 292 -22.54 -3.40 -15.48
N GLN A 293 -22.61 -2.46 -16.41
CA GLN A 293 -23.83 -2.17 -17.17
C GLN A 293 -24.21 -3.34 -18.09
N VAL A 294 -23.24 -3.92 -18.81
CA VAL A 294 -23.47 -5.09 -19.69
C VAL A 294 -24.02 -6.26 -18.88
N ILE A 295 -23.39 -6.60 -17.76
CA ILE A 295 -23.84 -7.69 -16.88
C ILE A 295 -25.26 -7.42 -16.36
N SER A 296 -25.54 -6.20 -15.89
CA SER A 296 -26.84 -5.85 -15.31
C SER A 296 -27.97 -5.90 -16.34
N ALA A 297 -27.68 -5.60 -17.61
CA ALA A 297 -28.66 -5.67 -18.70
C ALA A 297 -28.92 -7.09 -19.20
N ASP A 298 -28.06 -8.06 -18.89
CA ASP A 298 -28.17 -9.44 -19.34
C ASP A 298 -28.79 -10.32 -18.23
N SER A 299 -30.09 -10.66 -18.38
CA SER A 299 -30.82 -11.45 -17.40
C SER A 299 -30.34 -12.90 -17.27
N GLU A 300 -29.62 -13.44 -18.24
CA GLU A 300 -29.03 -14.79 -18.17
C GLU A 300 -27.81 -14.78 -17.27
N VAL A 301 -26.99 -13.71 -17.34
CA VAL A 301 -25.73 -13.58 -16.61
C VAL A 301 -25.94 -12.97 -15.22
N SER A 302 -26.77 -11.94 -15.08
CA SER A 302 -26.89 -11.15 -13.84
C SER A 302 -27.36 -11.95 -12.62
N ARG A 303 -27.99 -13.11 -12.83
CA ARG A 303 -28.33 -14.06 -11.74
C ARG A 303 -27.13 -14.78 -11.15
N TYR A 304 -26.03 -14.91 -11.90
CA TYR A 304 -24.83 -15.64 -11.52
C TYR A 304 -23.63 -14.73 -11.26
N LEU A 305 -23.57 -13.60 -11.96
CA LEU A 305 -22.48 -12.64 -11.88
C LEU A 305 -23.02 -11.24 -11.69
N GLN A 306 -22.50 -10.51 -10.71
CA GLN A 306 -22.77 -9.09 -10.52
C GLN A 306 -21.46 -8.34 -10.32
N LEU A 307 -21.39 -7.12 -10.82
CA LEU A 307 -20.26 -6.22 -10.66
C LEU A 307 -20.73 -4.87 -10.15
N ALA A 308 -20.18 -4.45 -9.01
CA ALA A 308 -20.44 -3.14 -8.41
C ALA A 308 -19.16 -2.34 -8.27
N PHE A 309 -19.19 -1.06 -8.62
CA PHE A 309 -18.11 -0.12 -8.38
C PHE A 309 -18.56 0.92 -7.35
N VAL A 310 -17.87 0.99 -6.21
CA VAL A 310 -18.24 1.88 -5.11
C VAL A 310 -17.75 3.29 -5.39
N GLU A 311 -18.71 4.23 -5.52
CA GLU A 311 -18.42 5.65 -5.70
C GLU A 311 -17.82 6.27 -4.43
N ASN A 312 -17.01 7.31 -4.64
CA ASN A 312 -16.40 8.09 -3.56
C ASN A 312 -15.68 7.25 -2.50
N TYR A 313 -15.12 6.10 -2.91
CA TYR A 313 -14.38 5.21 -2.03
C TYR A 313 -13.38 5.98 -1.15
N ASN A 314 -13.40 5.72 0.14
CA ASN A 314 -12.50 6.28 1.14
C ASN A 314 -12.35 5.32 2.34
N VAL A 315 -11.44 5.62 3.25
CA VAL A 315 -11.15 4.77 4.42
C VAL A 315 -12.39 4.56 5.29
N SER A 316 -13.25 5.57 5.44
CA SER A 316 -14.50 5.44 6.21
C SER A 316 -15.41 4.38 5.58
N VAL A 317 -15.65 4.45 4.26
CA VAL A 317 -16.43 3.44 3.54
C VAL A 317 -15.79 2.06 3.68
N SER A 318 -14.47 1.98 3.57
CA SER A 318 -13.76 0.71 3.71
C SER A 318 -14.03 0.05 5.06
N TYR A 319 -13.81 0.73 6.18
CA TYR A 319 -13.94 0.08 7.48
C TYR A 319 -15.37 -0.02 7.99
N THR A 320 -16.32 0.77 7.49
CA THR A 320 -17.73 0.68 7.92
C THR A 320 -18.55 -0.31 7.10
N HIS A 321 -18.19 -0.54 5.84
CA HIS A 321 -19.02 -1.31 4.91
C HIS A 321 -18.29 -2.40 4.13
N LEU A 322 -17.01 -2.18 3.75
CA LEU A 322 -16.28 -3.12 2.89
C LEU A 322 -15.40 -4.11 3.66
N THR A 323 -15.16 -3.89 4.95
CA THR A 323 -14.33 -4.79 5.76
C THR A 323 -15.14 -6.01 6.16
N LEU A 324 -15.11 -7.02 5.32
CA LEU A 324 -15.53 -8.36 5.71
C LEU A 324 -14.36 -9.03 6.45
N PRO A 325 -14.63 -9.90 7.44
CA PRO A 325 -13.57 -10.68 8.06
C PRO A 325 -12.92 -11.55 6.99
N THR A 326 -11.77 -11.11 6.53
CA THR A 326 -10.90 -11.83 5.60
C THR A 326 -9.72 -12.35 6.37
N LYS A 327 -9.16 -13.47 5.91
CA LYS A 327 -7.93 -14.06 6.43
C LYS A 327 -6.86 -12.97 6.57
N LEU A 328 -6.36 -12.77 7.78
CA LEU A 328 -5.22 -11.90 8.07
C LEU A 328 -3.95 -12.62 7.58
N GLU A 329 -3.70 -12.52 6.29
CA GLU A 329 -2.39 -12.81 5.73
C GLU A 329 -1.74 -11.48 5.32
N VAL A 330 -0.73 -11.11 6.05
CA VAL A 330 0.22 -10.07 5.69
C VAL A 330 1.58 -10.71 5.47
#